data_7a1958fb7f092bb03bb3212615b38d5e
#
_entry.id   7a1958fb7f092bb03bb3212615b38d5e
#
_cell.length_a   1.000
_cell.length_b   1.000
_cell.length_c   1.000
_cell.angle_alpha   90.00
_cell.angle_beta   90.00
_cell.angle_gamma   90.00
#
_symmetry.space_group_name_H-M   'P 1'
#
loop_
_entity.id
_entity.type
_entity.pdbx_description
1 polymer ?
#
loop_
_entity_poly.entity_id
_entity_poly.type
_entity_poly.pdbx_seq_one_letter_code
_entity_poly.pdbx_strand_id
1 'polypeptide(L)'
;MDFWKGKVEPLLDEARDILGDKFQSNAYKFEDLVNDRENFGREYKKCLGSQISPCIGADGHVYVCTNHRGWKQYSYGCLYDDKRFEEIWNDMAERQRVMYQIEEKECFSNCTKLCKPHESNKMMWYIHETYNDLDSNGKELFKNKLLEMKTKIKKQITHAEFI
;
A
#
# COMPACT_ATOMS: atom_id res chain seq x y z
N MET A 1 -10.86 -3.94 23.69
CA MET A 1 -11.97 -4.39 22.80
C MET A 1 -13.30 -3.79 23.23
N ASP A 2 -13.54 -3.64 24.51
CA ASP A 2 -14.79 -3.14 25.08
C ASP A 2 -15.11 -1.68 24.75
N PHE A 3 -14.08 -0.83 24.60
CA PHE A 3 -14.28 0.58 24.25
C PHE A 3 -14.86 0.76 22.85
N TRP A 4 -14.37 -0.01 21.87
CA TRP A 4 -14.89 0.07 20.50
C TRP A 4 -16.35 -0.35 20.43
N LYS A 5 -16.65 -1.58 20.86
CA LYS A 5 -18.04 -2.12 20.84
C LYS A 5 -19.01 -1.33 21.72
N GLY A 6 -18.52 -0.85 22.86
CA GLY A 6 -19.37 -0.15 23.81
C GLY A 6 -19.55 1.36 23.60
N LYS A 7 -18.65 2.00 22.84
CA LYS A 7 -18.67 3.46 22.67
C LYS A 7 -18.66 3.92 21.23
N VAL A 8 -17.87 3.28 20.35
CA VAL A 8 -17.67 3.77 18.98
C VAL A 8 -18.72 3.20 18.03
N GLU A 9 -18.98 1.92 18.09
CA GLU A 9 -19.93 1.23 17.21
C GLU A 9 -21.35 1.83 17.32
N PRO A 10 -21.93 2.08 18.51
CA PRO A 10 -23.24 2.72 18.63
C PRO A 10 -23.29 4.14 18.02
N LEU A 11 -22.21 4.91 18.14
CA LEU A 11 -22.14 6.27 17.53
C LEU A 11 -22.06 6.20 15.99
N LEU A 12 -21.43 5.18 15.46
CA LEU A 12 -21.37 4.96 14.00
C LEU A 12 -22.73 4.51 13.45
N ASP A 13 -23.45 3.68 14.19
CA ASP A 13 -24.80 3.27 13.82
C ASP A 13 -25.77 4.46 13.86
N GLU A 14 -25.72 5.29 14.91
CA GLU A 14 -26.49 6.53 14.98
C GLU A 14 -26.15 7.48 13.82
N ALA A 15 -24.87 7.66 13.48
CA ALA A 15 -24.45 8.48 12.35
C ALA A 15 -24.96 7.92 11.01
N ARG A 16 -24.99 6.61 10.86
CA ARG A 16 -25.54 5.93 9.67
C ARG A 16 -27.04 6.17 9.54
N ASP A 17 -27.78 6.07 10.64
CA ASP A 17 -29.21 6.30 10.65
C ASP A 17 -29.57 7.75 10.29
N ILE A 18 -28.78 8.71 10.76
CA ILE A 18 -28.99 10.15 10.48
C ILE A 18 -28.62 10.50 9.03
N LEU A 19 -27.51 10.00 8.52
CA LEU A 19 -26.93 10.41 7.24
C LEU A 19 -27.37 9.53 6.06
N GLY A 20 -27.89 8.34 6.33
CA GLY A 20 -28.33 7.38 5.31
C GLY A 20 -27.23 7.08 4.28
N ASP A 21 -27.58 7.13 3.00
CA ASP A 21 -26.66 6.84 1.87
C ASP A 21 -25.48 7.83 1.77
N LYS A 22 -25.54 8.95 2.48
CA LYS A 22 -24.44 9.92 2.56
C LYS A 22 -23.36 9.53 3.58
N PHE A 23 -23.66 8.54 4.42
CA PHE A 23 -22.70 8.05 5.39
C PHE A 23 -21.62 7.20 4.70
N GLN A 24 -20.47 7.81 4.50
CA GLN A 24 -19.26 7.11 4.02
C GLN A 24 -18.23 7.11 5.15
N SER A 25 -18.21 6.05 5.92
CA SER A 25 -17.22 5.89 6.99
C SER A 25 -16.14 4.90 6.58
N ASN A 26 -14.88 5.24 6.86
CA ASN A 26 -13.80 4.27 6.89
C ASN A 26 -13.95 3.26 8.04
N ALA A 27 -14.99 3.39 8.86
CA ALA A 27 -15.29 2.49 9.97
C ALA A 27 -15.55 1.05 9.52
N TYR A 28 -16.07 0.83 8.31
CA TYR A 28 -16.21 -0.52 7.76
C TYR A 28 -14.88 -1.28 7.73
N LYS A 29 -13.77 -0.59 7.49
CA LYS A 29 -12.43 -1.21 7.60
C LYS A 29 -12.08 -1.58 9.04
N PHE A 30 -12.66 -0.91 10.02
CA PHE A 30 -12.49 -1.24 11.43
C PHE A 30 -13.41 -2.39 11.84
N GLU A 31 -14.62 -2.46 11.31
CA GLU A 31 -15.54 -3.60 11.52
C GLU A 31 -14.92 -4.89 10.99
N ASP A 32 -14.44 -4.90 9.76
CA ASP A 32 -13.73 -6.03 9.16
C ASP A 32 -12.52 -6.44 10.02
N LEU A 33 -11.77 -5.46 10.52
CA LEU A 33 -10.61 -5.69 11.37
C LEU A 33 -10.96 -6.26 12.75
N VAL A 34 -12.10 -5.85 13.31
CA VAL A 34 -12.57 -6.34 14.63
C VAL A 34 -13.16 -7.73 14.49
N ASN A 35 -13.90 -7.98 13.41
CA ASN A 35 -14.59 -9.24 13.17
C ASN A 35 -13.66 -10.34 12.63
N ASP A 36 -12.60 -9.96 11.91
CA ASP A 36 -11.71 -10.89 11.20
C ASP A 36 -10.31 -11.02 11.85
N ARG A 37 -10.21 -10.68 13.15
CA ARG A 37 -8.93 -10.73 13.89
C ARG A 37 -8.27 -12.09 13.91
N GLU A 38 -9.05 -13.16 13.88
CA GLU A 38 -8.55 -14.53 13.95
C GLU A 38 -8.16 -15.06 12.56
N ASN A 39 -8.77 -14.53 11.49
CA ASN A 39 -8.60 -15.00 10.11
C ASN A 39 -7.86 -14.05 9.17
N PHE A 40 -7.26 -12.95 9.68
CA PHE A 40 -6.52 -12.02 8.85
C PHE A 40 -5.21 -12.65 8.36
N GLY A 41 -5.33 -13.61 7.46
CA GLY A 41 -4.23 -14.16 6.69
C GLY A 41 -3.85 -13.22 5.55
N ARG A 42 -2.58 -12.81 5.49
CA ARG A 42 -2.06 -12.19 4.27
C ARG A 42 -1.77 -13.28 3.27
N GLU A 43 -2.46 -13.26 2.15
CA GLU A 43 -2.26 -14.20 1.04
C GLU A 43 -0.91 -13.97 0.33
N TYR A 44 -0.32 -12.78 0.48
CA TYR A 44 0.95 -12.42 -0.13
C TYR A 44 2.12 -12.61 0.83
N LYS A 45 3.26 -13.05 0.29
CA LYS A 45 4.49 -13.33 1.05
C LYS A 45 5.48 -12.15 1.09
N LYS A 46 5.25 -11.10 0.29
CA LYS A 46 6.11 -9.91 0.19
C LYS A 46 5.31 -8.64 0.12
N CYS A 47 5.84 -7.55 0.66
CA CYS A 47 5.22 -6.24 0.56
C CYS A 47 5.57 -5.56 -0.77
N LEU A 48 4.79 -5.81 -1.81
CA LEU A 48 4.98 -5.14 -3.11
C LEU A 48 4.44 -3.71 -3.11
N GLY A 49 3.48 -3.39 -2.23
CA GLY A 49 2.91 -2.04 -2.09
C GLY A 49 3.92 -0.98 -1.68
N SER A 50 4.95 -1.36 -0.95
CA SER A 50 6.08 -0.48 -0.59
C SER A 50 6.83 0.06 -1.81
N GLN A 51 6.76 -0.64 -2.94
CA GLN A 51 7.41 -0.23 -4.18
C GLN A 51 6.63 0.81 -4.98
N ILE A 52 5.36 1.02 -4.67
CA ILE A 52 4.48 1.91 -5.43
C ILE A 52 3.81 3.00 -4.59
N SER A 53 3.86 2.88 -3.25
CA SER A 53 3.14 3.79 -2.36
C SER A 53 4.04 4.34 -1.25
N PRO A 54 5.10 5.10 -1.60
CA PRO A 54 5.94 5.77 -0.62
C PRO A 54 5.15 6.86 0.12
N CYS A 55 5.65 7.25 1.27
CA CYS A 55 5.11 8.36 2.05
C CYS A 55 6.21 9.39 2.32
N ILE A 56 5.97 10.65 1.96
CA ILE A 56 6.86 11.75 2.34
C ILE A 56 6.42 12.25 3.72
N GLY A 57 7.31 12.20 4.67
CA GLY A 57 7.10 12.74 6.02
C GLY A 57 7.28 14.25 6.07
N ALA A 58 6.75 14.89 7.11
CA ALA A 58 6.98 16.31 7.36
C ALA A 58 8.46 16.65 7.63
N ASP A 59 9.26 15.65 7.98
CA ASP A 59 10.71 15.70 8.17
C ASP A 59 11.49 15.57 6.84
N GLY A 60 10.81 15.61 5.69
CA GLY A 60 11.41 15.51 4.36
C GLY A 60 11.86 14.10 3.97
N HIS A 61 11.75 13.12 4.84
CA HIS A 61 12.12 11.75 4.51
C HIS A 61 11.08 11.06 3.61
N VAL A 62 11.55 10.29 2.63
CA VAL A 62 10.73 9.43 1.77
C VAL A 62 10.70 8.04 2.38
N TYR A 63 9.62 7.73 3.07
CA TYR A 63 9.43 6.45 3.77
C TYR A 63 8.81 5.40 2.86
N VAL A 64 9.08 4.17 3.14
CA VAL A 64 8.56 3.00 2.42
C VAL A 64 7.03 2.94 2.39
N CYS A 65 6.37 3.38 3.45
CA CYS A 65 4.90 3.49 3.54
C CYS A 65 4.48 4.36 4.73
N THR A 66 3.19 4.65 4.83
CA THR A 66 2.62 5.46 5.91
C THR A 66 2.78 4.87 7.30
N ASN A 67 2.82 3.54 7.42
CA ASN A 67 2.93 2.85 8.72
C ASN A 67 4.35 2.91 9.31
N HIS A 68 5.35 3.11 8.46
CA HIS A 68 6.75 3.23 8.86
C HIS A 68 7.26 4.69 8.82
N ARG A 69 6.35 5.65 8.67
CA ARG A 69 6.68 7.07 8.72
C ARG A 69 7.26 7.46 10.08
N GLY A 70 8.37 8.20 10.07
CA GLY A 70 9.10 8.61 11.27
C GLY A 70 10.20 7.64 11.70
N TRP A 71 10.29 6.46 11.11
CA TRP A 71 11.32 5.47 11.41
C TRP A 71 12.40 5.51 10.33
N LYS A 72 13.48 6.23 10.60
CA LYS A 72 14.52 6.54 9.60
C LYS A 72 15.16 5.31 8.94
N GLN A 73 15.21 4.17 9.61
CA GLN A 73 15.69 2.91 9.01
C GLN A 73 14.86 2.43 7.83
N TYR A 74 13.59 2.88 7.73
CA TYR A 74 12.68 2.58 6.63
C TYR A 74 12.50 3.74 5.64
N SER A 75 13.44 4.69 5.66
CA SER A 75 13.51 5.78 4.69
C SER A 75 14.41 5.40 3.51
N TYR A 76 14.00 5.79 2.32
CA TYR A 76 14.81 5.72 1.09
C TYR A 76 15.78 6.91 0.97
N GLY A 77 15.59 7.98 1.73
CA GLY A 77 16.39 9.19 1.71
C GLY A 77 15.60 10.41 2.17
N CYS A 78 16.26 11.56 2.21
CA CYS A 78 15.67 12.81 2.65
C CYS A 78 15.76 13.88 1.54
N LEU A 79 14.65 14.59 1.31
CA LEU A 79 14.58 15.68 0.34
C LEU A 79 15.36 16.94 0.81
N TYR A 80 15.62 17.04 2.12
CA TYR A 80 16.40 18.15 2.69
C TYR A 80 17.92 17.95 2.55
N ASP A 81 18.36 16.80 2.04
CA ASP A 81 19.78 16.50 1.74
C ASP A 81 20.16 16.91 0.30
N ASP A 82 19.53 17.96 -0.24
CA ASP A 82 19.71 18.48 -1.61
C ASP A 82 19.48 17.43 -2.72
N LYS A 83 18.69 16.41 -2.42
CA LYS A 83 18.30 15.35 -3.36
C LYS A 83 16.88 15.58 -3.88
N ARG A 84 16.70 15.44 -5.19
CA ARG A 84 15.35 15.41 -5.76
C ARG A 84 14.66 14.07 -5.49
N PHE A 85 13.34 14.07 -5.50
CA PHE A 85 12.54 12.85 -5.30
C PHE A 85 12.94 11.74 -6.30
N GLU A 86 13.17 12.09 -7.57
CA GLU A 86 13.57 11.12 -8.60
C GLU A 86 14.90 10.45 -8.30
N GLU A 87 15.85 11.16 -7.70
CA GLU A 87 17.16 10.61 -7.33
C GLU A 87 17.02 9.61 -6.18
N ILE A 88 16.23 9.96 -5.17
CA ILE A 88 15.90 9.05 -4.06
C ILE A 88 15.12 7.84 -4.57
N TRP A 89 14.12 8.07 -5.42
CA TRP A 89 13.24 7.00 -5.90
C TRP A 89 13.94 6.03 -6.84
N ASN A 90 14.89 6.48 -7.62
CA ASN A 90 15.66 5.66 -8.57
C ASN A 90 16.92 5.05 -7.96
N ASP A 91 17.23 5.33 -6.69
CA ASP A 91 18.29 4.63 -5.96
C ASP A 91 17.85 3.20 -5.61
N MET A 92 18.08 2.29 -6.57
CA MET A 92 17.67 0.89 -6.44
C MET A 92 18.39 0.17 -5.32
N ALA A 93 19.65 0.54 -5.01
CA ALA A 93 20.41 -0.09 -3.95
C ALA A 93 19.81 0.23 -2.57
N GLU A 94 19.48 1.49 -2.34
CA GLU A 94 18.86 1.94 -1.09
C GLU A 94 17.44 1.40 -0.93
N ARG A 95 16.67 1.36 -2.02
CA ARG A 95 15.33 0.76 -2.02
C ARG A 95 15.39 -0.73 -1.67
N GLN A 96 16.32 -1.48 -2.27
CA GLN A 96 16.50 -2.89 -1.96
C GLN A 96 16.92 -3.11 -0.50
N ARG A 97 17.80 -2.28 0.03
CA ARG A 97 18.21 -2.32 1.44
C ARG A 97 17.00 -2.18 2.38
N VAL A 98 16.17 -1.16 2.15
CA VAL A 98 14.98 -0.90 2.98
C VAL A 98 13.95 -2.03 2.82
N MET A 99 13.74 -2.50 1.60
CA MET A 99 12.83 -3.61 1.31
C MET A 99 13.25 -4.90 2.03
N TYR A 100 14.53 -5.22 2.00
CA TYR A 100 15.07 -6.39 2.68
C TYR A 100 14.83 -6.32 4.20
N GLN A 101 15.03 -5.14 4.81
CA GLN A 101 14.76 -4.95 6.23
C GLN A 101 13.29 -5.19 6.59
N ILE A 102 12.37 -4.75 5.73
CA ILE A 102 10.94 -4.96 5.94
C ILE A 102 10.56 -6.44 5.79
N GLU A 103 11.03 -7.10 4.75
CA GLU A 103 10.73 -8.50 4.49
C GLU A 103 11.23 -9.41 5.61
N GLU A 104 12.46 -9.18 6.09
CA GLU A 104 13.10 -10.01 7.11
C GLU A 104 12.57 -9.77 8.53
N LYS A 105 12.28 -8.51 8.89
CA LYS A 105 12.12 -8.15 10.29
C LYS A 105 10.71 -7.78 10.71
N GLU A 106 9.89 -7.23 9.81
CA GLU A 106 8.71 -6.50 10.25
C GLU A 106 7.42 -6.85 9.51
N CYS A 107 7.51 -7.31 8.26
CA CYS A 107 6.37 -7.15 7.36
C CYS A 107 5.19 -8.08 7.63
N PHE A 108 5.40 -9.25 8.21
CA PHE A 108 4.34 -10.22 8.37
C PHE A 108 3.87 -10.40 9.81
N SER A 109 4.75 -10.22 10.78
CA SER A 109 4.42 -10.36 12.19
C SER A 109 3.94 -9.07 12.86
N ASN A 110 4.51 -7.93 12.46
CA ASN A 110 4.32 -6.65 13.16
C ASN A 110 3.64 -5.57 12.32
N CYS A 111 3.42 -5.78 11.02
CA CYS A 111 2.75 -4.80 10.19
C CYS A 111 1.25 -4.70 10.55
N THR A 112 0.76 -3.48 10.67
CA THR A 112 -0.64 -3.23 10.99
C THR A 112 -1.60 -3.91 10.01
N LYS A 113 -2.70 -4.40 10.53
CA LYS A 113 -3.83 -4.89 9.74
C LYS A 113 -4.49 -3.79 8.91
N LEU A 114 -4.38 -2.52 9.34
CA LEU A 114 -4.84 -1.32 8.63
C LEU A 114 -3.90 -0.88 7.49
N CYS A 115 -3.28 -1.82 6.82
CA CYS A 115 -2.36 -1.51 5.73
C CYS A 115 -3.11 -0.90 4.54
N LYS A 116 -2.88 0.39 4.25
CA LYS A 116 -3.49 1.07 3.08
C LYS A 116 -3.21 0.35 1.75
N PRO A 117 -1.97 -0.10 1.45
CA PRO A 117 -1.69 -0.83 0.23
C PRO A 117 -2.07 -2.33 0.27
N HIS A 118 -2.87 -2.79 1.23
CA HIS A 118 -3.22 -4.21 1.35
C HIS A 118 -3.82 -4.79 0.08
N GLU A 119 -4.85 -4.16 -0.46
CA GLU A 119 -5.50 -4.60 -1.69
C GLU A 119 -4.57 -4.54 -2.90
N SER A 120 -3.74 -3.49 -2.99
CA SER A 120 -2.71 -3.40 -4.03
C SER A 120 -1.66 -4.51 -3.90
N ASN A 121 -1.29 -4.88 -2.66
CA ASN A 121 -0.40 -6.01 -2.42
C ASN A 121 -1.00 -7.33 -2.87
N LYS A 122 -2.26 -7.61 -2.54
CA LYS A 122 -2.99 -8.82 -2.98
C LYS A 122 -2.99 -8.91 -4.51
N MET A 123 -3.38 -7.83 -5.17
CA MET A 123 -3.42 -7.77 -6.63
C MET A 123 -2.04 -8.00 -7.25
N MET A 124 -1.00 -7.30 -6.77
CA MET A 124 0.35 -7.45 -7.30
C MET A 124 0.93 -8.83 -7.02
N TRP A 125 0.62 -9.41 -5.87
CA TRP A 125 1.02 -10.76 -5.54
C TRP A 125 0.37 -11.79 -6.49
N TYR A 126 -0.92 -11.65 -6.73
CA TYR A 126 -1.64 -12.48 -7.70
C TYR A 126 -1.02 -12.38 -9.11
N ILE A 127 -0.70 -11.16 -9.56
CA ILE A 127 -0.01 -10.94 -10.84
C ILE A 127 1.38 -11.61 -10.84
N HIS A 128 2.12 -11.50 -9.74
CA HIS A 128 3.44 -12.10 -9.61
C HIS A 128 3.40 -13.64 -9.70
N GLU A 129 2.51 -14.27 -8.96
CA GLU A 129 2.32 -15.72 -9.00
C GLU A 129 1.87 -16.17 -10.40
N THR A 130 0.85 -15.51 -10.96
CA THR A 130 0.38 -15.83 -12.32
C THR A 130 1.50 -15.71 -13.35
N TYR A 131 2.31 -14.65 -13.28
CA TYR A 131 3.44 -14.46 -14.20
C TYR A 131 4.49 -15.56 -14.05
N ASN A 132 4.77 -16.01 -12.83
CA ASN A 132 5.76 -17.05 -12.57
C ASN A 132 5.32 -18.40 -13.14
N ASP A 133 4.03 -18.68 -13.13
CA ASP A 133 3.43 -19.92 -13.64
C ASP A 133 3.37 -19.97 -15.17
N LEU A 134 3.55 -18.83 -15.87
CA LEU A 134 3.57 -18.79 -17.33
C LEU A 134 4.85 -19.43 -17.89
N ASP A 135 4.71 -20.10 -19.03
CA ASP A 135 5.85 -20.50 -19.85
C ASP A 135 6.54 -19.29 -20.51
N SER A 136 7.62 -19.53 -21.23
CA SER A 136 8.40 -18.45 -21.85
C SER A 136 7.58 -17.63 -22.86
N ASN A 137 6.68 -18.26 -23.61
CA ASN A 137 5.84 -17.59 -24.58
C ASN A 137 4.75 -16.74 -23.88
N GLY A 138 4.13 -17.28 -22.84
CA GLY A 138 3.17 -16.57 -22.00
C GLY A 138 3.78 -15.36 -21.31
N LYS A 139 5.03 -15.47 -20.82
CA LYS A 139 5.76 -14.34 -20.22
C LYS A 139 6.02 -13.22 -21.23
N GLU A 140 6.38 -13.55 -22.45
CA GLU A 140 6.60 -12.57 -23.50
C GLU A 140 5.29 -11.87 -23.90
N LEU A 141 4.20 -12.62 -24.08
CA LEU A 141 2.87 -12.07 -24.35
C LEU A 141 2.40 -11.14 -23.24
N PHE A 142 2.62 -11.52 -21.98
CA PHE A 142 2.26 -10.70 -20.80
C PHE A 142 3.02 -9.37 -20.80
N LYS A 143 4.34 -9.39 -21.05
CA LYS A 143 5.16 -8.17 -21.16
C LYS A 143 4.67 -7.23 -22.26
N ASN A 144 4.38 -7.78 -23.44
CA ASN A 144 3.88 -7.00 -24.58
C ASN A 144 2.54 -6.35 -24.26
N LYS A 145 1.66 -7.06 -23.55
CA LYS A 145 0.37 -6.51 -23.10
C LYS A 145 0.53 -5.37 -22.10
N LEU A 146 1.46 -5.50 -21.15
CA LEU A 146 1.77 -4.41 -20.21
C LEU A 146 2.31 -3.17 -20.92
N LEU A 147 3.16 -3.33 -21.93
CA LEU A 147 3.67 -2.22 -22.73
C LEU A 147 2.57 -1.50 -23.51
N GLU A 148 1.66 -2.24 -24.13
CA GLU A 148 0.47 -1.67 -24.77
C GLU A 148 -0.40 -0.87 -23.78
N MET A 149 -0.67 -1.43 -22.60
CA MET A 149 -1.43 -0.75 -21.56
C MET A 149 -0.74 0.53 -21.11
N LYS A 150 0.58 0.50 -20.88
CA LYS A 150 1.38 1.68 -20.51
C LYS A 150 1.26 2.79 -21.55
N THR A 151 1.26 2.44 -22.82
CA THR A 151 1.11 3.39 -23.93
C THR A 151 -0.28 4.02 -23.95
N LYS A 152 -1.33 3.21 -23.73
CA LYS A 152 -2.72 3.68 -23.66
C LYS A 152 -2.93 4.62 -22.47
N ILE A 153 -2.44 4.24 -21.29
CA ILE A 153 -2.54 5.04 -20.07
C ILE A 153 -1.85 6.40 -20.25
N LYS A 154 -0.64 6.45 -20.82
CA LYS A 154 0.06 7.72 -21.09
C LYS A 154 -0.74 8.67 -22.00
N LYS A 155 -1.55 8.14 -22.92
CA LYS A 155 -2.41 8.96 -23.79
C LYS A 155 -3.69 9.45 -23.09
N GLN A 156 -4.10 8.79 -22.00
CA GLN A 156 -5.33 9.10 -21.28
C GLN A 156 -5.12 9.96 -20.03
N ILE A 157 -3.90 10.04 -19.50
CA ILE A 157 -3.59 10.97 -18.41
C ILE A 157 -3.44 12.38 -19.01
N THR A 158 -4.55 13.00 -19.29
CA THR A 158 -4.69 14.45 -19.17
C THR A 158 -4.69 14.74 -17.69
N HIS A 159 -3.84 15.64 -17.24
CA HIS A 159 -3.73 16.03 -15.83
C HIS A 159 -5.12 16.24 -15.25
N ALA A 160 -5.51 15.40 -14.29
CA ALA A 160 -6.60 15.72 -13.41
C ALA A 160 -6.11 16.93 -12.60
N GLU A 161 -6.68 18.10 -12.84
CA GLU A 161 -6.48 19.25 -11.99
C GLU A 161 -7.02 18.84 -10.62
N PHE A 162 -6.12 18.76 -9.64
CA PHE A 162 -6.53 18.65 -8.25
C PHE A 162 -7.11 20.01 -7.86
N ILE A 163 -8.44 20.09 -7.78
CA ILE A 163 -9.17 21.20 -7.15
C ILE A 163 -9.21 20.94 -5.65
#